data_c4eaaf201a0848757405820465ed7ef5
#
_entry.id   c4eaaf201a0848757405820465ed7ef5
#
_cell.length_a   1.000
_cell.length_b   1.000
_cell.length_c   1.000
_cell.angle_alpha   90.00
_cell.angle_beta   90.00
_cell.angle_gamma   90.00
#
_symmetry.space_group_name_H-M   'P 1'
#
loop_
_entity.id
_entity.type
_entity.pdbx_description
1 polymer ?
#
loop_
_entity_poly.entity_id
_entity_poly.type
_entity_poly.pdbx_seq_one_letter_code
_entity_poly.pdbx_strand_id
1 'polypeptide(L)'
;MEKYLYTKTNGNFNFLMAYPAIEEFALASLGYLWLYKLADMQEGINATRISTDNIPNVRNVGAIAFSMSFDFDFMGVFEILEKLNIPFSRKERDENYPLIFAGGPVLTTNPRPYEEFFDFMMIGDGEDCFIKVLEIIKNNDKQTALKLLEDVEGIYIPEKPVKKYTATLNDVIYTPILSEKSYFKDTFIIEVARGCMNRCAFCTASYINLPFRHYEYEKIIEAIDLGLKHTNKIALLGAQISAHPRFNDIMNYLKEKIENGEEIQLGISSLRTDSVTPEMVQTLVMGGQKHSTIAIESASERLRKFINKNLKEEQILNAVKVARENGLKGLKIYSMIGIPNETQEDIDEFLRLAKILKSENKGFNIEFSFSSFVPKPQTPLQWSKREDTKSLEAKQKYLEKSLAKIGIGAKFCSIKWDYWQTVLSRAGAELAPLLVEVYKRGGKIGAYKSALKDLKIDITKAIDGYNVDETLPWDVVENYPRKQLLINEFERLKKKL
;
A
#
# COMPACT_ATOMS: atom_id res chain seq x y z
N MET A 1 12.85 2.05 23.90
CA MET A 1 11.66 1.64 24.69
C MET A 1 10.41 2.08 23.91
N GLU A 2 9.33 1.27 23.94
CA GLU A 2 8.07 1.69 23.30
C GLU A 2 7.30 2.67 24.19
N LYS A 3 6.75 3.71 23.58
CA LYS A 3 5.93 4.72 24.25
C LYS A 3 4.52 4.67 23.69
N TYR A 4 3.59 4.18 24.50
CA TYR A 4 2.16 4.14 24.19
C TYR A 4 1.55 5.52 24.45
N LEU A 5 0.78 6.02 23.51
CA LEU A 5 0.12 7.34 23.57
C LEU A 5 -1.38 7.21 23.92
N TYR A 6 -1.75 6.09 24.49
CA TYR A 6 -3.11 5.79 24.95
C TYR A 6 -3.05 4.89 26.21
N THR A 7 -4.17 4.74 26.88
CA THR A 7 -4.30 3.85 28.05
C THR A 7 -4.85 2.51 27.57
N LYS A 8 -4.15 1.44 27.92
CA LYS A 8 -4.58 0.06 27.65
C LYS A 8 -5.71 -0.35 28.58
N THR A 9 -6.59 -1.23 28.10
CA THR A 9 -7.49 -2.01 28.93
C THR A 9 -6.96 -3.43 29.11
N ASN A 10 -7.53 -4.17 30.02
CA ASN A 10 -7.23 -5.58 30.25
C ASN A 10 -8.51 -6.40 30.12
N GLY A 11 -8.36 -7.65 29.72
CA GLY A 11 -9.48 -8.56 29.57
C GLY A 11 -9.08 -10.03 29.58
N ASN A 12 -10.08 -10.90 29.49
CA ASN A 12 -9.89 -12.35 29.48
C ASN A 12 -9.88 -12.95 28.07
N PHE A 13 -10.29 -12.19 27.05
CA PHE A 13 -10.24 -12.63 25.66
C PHE A 13 -8.89 -12.30 25.05
N ASN A 14 -8.02 -13.30 24.88
CA ASN A 14 -6.71 -13.12 24.28
C ASN A 14 -6.82 -12.98 22.77
N PHE A 15 -6.43 -11.84 22.25
CA PHE A 15 -6.46 -11.46 20.86
C PHE A 15 -5.05 -11.17 20.33
N LEU A 16 -4.65 -11.79 19.23
CA LEU A 16 -3.36 -11.51 18.59
C LEU A 16 -3.56 -10.64 17.35
N MET A 17 -2.89 -9.49 17.32
CA MET A 17 -2.78 -8.67 16.12
C MET A 17 -1.44 -8.97 15.43
N ALA A 18 -1.50 -9.63 14.28
CA ALA A 18 -0.35 -10.15 13.56
C ALA A 18 0.05 -9.25 12.38
N TYR A 19 1.34 -8.98 12.26
CA TYR A 19 1.93 -8.37 11.09
C TYR A 19 2.83 -9.40 10.40
N PRO A 20 2.60 -9.74 9.12
CA PRO A 20 3.28 -10.85 8.45
C PRO A 20 4.68 -10.48 7.92
N ALA A 21 5.44 -9.73 8.71
CA ALA A 21 6.84 -9.40 8.50
C ALA A 21 7.50 -9.14 9.86
N ILE A 22 8.73 -8.64 9.89
CA ILE A 22 9.47 -8.35 11.12
C ILE A 22 8.88 -7.16 11.90
N GLU A 23 9.14 -7.10 13.21
CA GLU A 23 8.61 -6.09 14.14
C GLU A 23 8.94 -4.65 13.69
N GLU A 24 10.11 -4.43 13.10
CA GLU A 24 10.53 -3.13 12.58
C GLU A 24 9.52 -2.52 11.60
N PHE A 25 9.00 -3.34 10.67
CA PHE A 25 7.98 -2.92 9.71
C PHE A 25 6.57 -2.86 10.32
N ALA A 26 6.25 -3.76 11.25
CA ALA A 26 5.00 -3.72 12.00
C ALA A 26 4.84 -2.38 12.73
N LEU A 27 5.89 -1.92 13.40
CA LEU A 27 5.96 -0.64 14.12
C LEU A 27 5.95 0.60 13.20
N ALA A 28 6.15 0.42 11.91
CA ALA A 28 6.05 1.48 10.89
C ALA A 28 4.68 1.51 10.19
N SER A 29 3.83 0.49 10.38
CA SER A 29 2.53 0.37 9.71
C SER A 29 1.44 1.08 10.52
N LEU A 30 1.04 2.27 10.06
CA LEU A 30 0.05 3.11 10.76
C LEU A 30 -1.31 2.40 10.93
N GLY A 31 -1.83 1.79 9.86
CA GLY A 31 -3.13 1.09 9.92
C GLY A 31 -3.11 -0.10 10.89
N TYR A 32 -2.03 -0.90 10.87
CA TYR A 32 -1.84 -2.00 11.81
C TYR A 32 -1.81 -1.53 13.26
N LEU A 33 -1.00 -0.50 13.55
CA LEU A 33 -0.88 0.03 14.91
C LEU A 33 -2.18 0.68 15.40
N TRP A 34 -2.93 1.32 14.49
CA TRP A 34 -4.21 1.91 14.84
C TRP A 34 -5.26 0.85 15.20
N LEU A 35 -5.39 -0.21 14.39
CA LEU A 35 -6.29 -1.31 14.70
C LEU A 35 -5.86 -2.05 15.99
N TYR A 36 -4.56 -2.23 16.22
CA TYR A 36 -4.07 -2.75 17.47
C TYR A 36 -4.50 -1.88 18.67
N LYS A 37 -4.33 -0.53 18.56
CA LYS A 37 -4.81 0.40 19.60
C LYS A 37 -6.30 0.21 19.87
N LEU A 38 -7.12 0.11 18.82
CA LEU A 38 -8.57 -0.09 18.97
C LEU A 38 -8.88 -1.38 19.73
N ALA A 39 -8.18 -2.47 19.43
CA ALA A 39 -8.32 -3.73 20.15
C ALA A 39 -7.83 -3.62 21.61
N ASP A 40 -6.69 -2.99 21.85
CA ASP A 40 -6.04 -2.87 23.15
C ASP A 40 -6.77 -1.92 24.11
N MET A 41 -7.65 -1.06 23.56
CA MET A 41 -8.56 -0.19 24.32
C MET A 41 -9.97 -0.79 24.53
N GLN A 42 -10.26 -1.94 23.89
CA GLN A 42 -11.58 -2.56 23.99
C GLN A 42 -11.71 -3.33 25.30
N GLU A 43 -12.76 -3.02 26.09
CA GLU A 43 -13.02 -3.71 27.34
C GLU A 43 -13.20 -5.23 27.15
N GLY A 44 -12.59 -6.01 28.02
CA GLY A 44 -12.64 -7.46 27.99
C GLY A 44 -11.64 -8.13 27.04
N ILE A 45 -10.87 -7.36 26.25
CA ILE A 45 -9.84 -7.86 25.33
C ILE A 45 -8.46 -7.67 25.94
N ASN A 46 -7.61 -8.70 25.82
CA ASN A 46 -6.19 -8.67 26.10
C ASN A 46 -5.46 -8.79 24.75
N ALA A 47 -5.17 -7.64 24.13
CA ALA A 47 -4.54 -7.60 22.82
C ALA A 47 -3.01 -7.72 22.90
N THR A 48 -2.44 -8.54 22.03
CA THR A 48 -0.98 -8.71 21.90
C THR A 48 -0.57 -8.57 20.44
N ARG A 49 0.47 -7.77 20.18
CA ARG A 49 1.08 -7.67 18.84
C ARG A 49 2.03 -8.82 18.60
N ILE A 50 1.98 -9.39 17.42
CA ILE A 50 2.92 -10.41 16.96
C ILE A 50 3.45 -10.10 15.56
N SER A 51 4.66 -10.56 15.29
CA SER A 51 5.37 -10.46 14.00
C SER A 51 6.18 -11.73 13.76
N THR A 52 6.80 -11.87 12.58
CA THR A 52 7.55 -13.08 12.27
C THR A 52 8.74 -13.31 13.21
N ASP A 53 9.33 -12.27 13.77
CA ASP A 53 10.47 -12.29 14.69
C ASP A 53 10.10 -12.05 16.17
N ASN A 54 8.83 -11.78 16.47
CA ASN A 54 8.34 -11.53 17.83
C ASN A 54 6.99 -12.21 18.07
N ILE A 55 7.01 -13.43 18.61
CA ILE A 55 5.82 -14.22 18.96
C ILE A 55 5.91 -14.59 20.45
N PRO A 56 5.30 -13.80 21.34
CA PRO A 56 5.23 -14.11 22.75
C PRO A 56 4.35 -15.33 23.03
N ASN A 57 4.62 -16.05 24.09
CA ASN A 57 3.82 -17.20 24.49
C ASN A 57 2.48 -16.72 25.12
N VAL A 58 1.42 -16.69 24.34
CA VAL A 58 0.06 -16.38 24.77
C VAL A 58 -0.78 -17.66 24.73
N ARG A 59 -1.40 -18.02 25.85
CA ARG A 59 -2.29 -19.19 25.96
C ARG A 59 -3.74 -18.80 25.69
N ASN A 60 -4.55 -19.78 25.31
CA ASN A 60 -5.99 -19.62 25.10
C ASN A 60 -6.31 -18.42 24.18
N VAL A 61 -5.66 -18.37 23.02
CA VAL A 61 -5.91 -17.33 22.01
C VAL A 61 -7.28 -17.57 21.39
N GLY A 62 -8.17 -16.56 21.46
CA GLY A 62 -9.51 -16.63 20.91
C GLY A 62 -9.56 -16.25 19.43
N ALA A 63 -8.74 -15.28 19.01
CA ALA A 63 -8.64 -14.88 17.59
C ALA A 63 -7.29 -14.28 17.24
N ILE A 64 -6.95 -14.37 15.95
CA ILE A 64 -5.75 -13.79 15.33
C ILE A 64 -6.17 -12.99 14.11
N ALA A 65 -5.81 -11.71 14.05
CA ALA A 65 -6.02 -10.84 12.89
C ALA A 65 -4.69 -10.54 12.19
N PHE A 66 -4.64 -10.74 10.88
CA PHE A 66 -3.48 -10.40 10.05
C PHE A 66 -3.72 -9.11 9.27
N SER A 67 -2.71 -8.22 9.24
CA SER A 67 -2.69 -7.03 8.40
C SER A 67 -1.88 -7.30 7.14
N MET A 68 -2.54 -7.53 5.99
CA MET A 68 -1.89 -7.83 4.72
C MET A 68 -1.80 -6.59 3.83
N SER A 69 -0.61 -6.05 3.69
CA SER A 69 -0.34 -4.82 2.92
C SER A 69 0.29 -5.08 1.56
N PHE A 70 0.92 -6.23 1.36
CA PHE A 70 1.65 -6.59 0.16
C PHE A 70 1.33 -8.03 -0.30
N ASP A 71 1.32 -8.28 -1.61
CA ASP A 71 0.90 -9.58 -2.16
C ASP A 71 1.74 -10.77 -1.64
N PHE A 72 2.98 -10.54 -1.22
CA PHE A 72 3.87 -11.58 -0.68
C PHE A 72 3.74 -11.80 0.84
N ASP A 73 2.88 -11.08 1.51
CA ASP A 73 2.69 -11.18 2.98
C ASP A 73 2.24 -12.58 3.42
N PHE A 74 1.67 -13.39 2.51
CA PHE A 74 1.29 -14.77 2.81
C PHE A 74 2.46 -15.60 3.37
N MET A 75 3.70 -15.30 2.97
CA MET A 75 4.88 -15.98 3.51
C MET A 75 4.99 -15.79 5.03
N GLY A 76 4.83 -14.55 5.50
CA GLY A 76 4.83 -14.25 6.93
C GLY A 76 3.59 -14.76 7.66
N VAL A 77 2.43 -14.83 6.98
CA VAL A 77 1.22 -15.47 7.54
C VAL A 77 1.53 -16.93 7.85
N PHE A 78 2.07 -17.70 6.90
CA PHE A 78 2.40 -19.10 7.11
C PHE A 78 3.49 -19.31 8.17
N GLU A 79 4.52 -18.46 8.19
CA GLU A 79 5.56 -18.50 9.20
C GLU A 79 5.01 -18.31 10.62
N ILE A 80 4.09 -17.37 10.81
CA ILE A 80 3.45 -17.13 12.10
C ILE A 80 2.54 -18.31 12.48
N LEU A 81 1.70 -18.81 11.55
CA LEU A 81 0.83 -19.96 11.80
C LEU A 81 1.64 -21.23 12.14
N GLU A 82 2.73 -21.50 11.42
CA GLU A 82 3.61 -22.63 11.70
C GLU A 82 4.24 -22.53 13.10
N LYS A 83 4.77 -21.37 13.48
CA LYS A 83 5.33 -21.13 14.82
C LYS A 83 4.29 -21.26 15.95
N LEU A 84 3.03 -20.99 15.66
CA LEU A 84 1.91 -21.18 16.59
C LEU A 84 1.32 -22.60 16.56
N ASN A 85 1.84 -23.49 15.71
CA ASN A 85 1.32 -24.86 15.46
C ASN A 85 -0.16 -24.85 15.01
N ILE A 86 -0.53 -23.91 14.15
CA ILE A 86 -1.88 -23.77 13.59
C ILE A 86 -1.86 -24.20 12.11
N PRO A 87 -2.80 -25.07 11.67
CA PRO A 87 -2.92 -25.46 10.28
C PRO A 87 -3.16 -24.26 9.35
N PHE A 88 -2.56 -24.29 8.14
CA PHE A 88 -2.71 -23.20 7.18
C PHE A 88 -4.13 -23.10 6.64
N SER A 89 -4.70 -24.26 6.24
CA SER A 89 -6.07 -24.29 5.71
C SER A 89 -7.11 -24.10 6.81
N ARG A 90 -8.09 -23.20 6.55
CA ARG A 90 -9.25 -23.02 7.45
C ARG A 90 -10.07 -24.29 7.63
N LYS A 91 -10.06 -25.19 6.64
CA LYS A 91 -10.80 -26.45 6.67
C LYS A 91 -10.18 -27.49 7.62
N GLU A 92 -8.92 -27.32 8.00
CA GLU A 92 -8.21 -28.18 8.96
C GLU A 92 -8.33 -27.67 10.41
N ARG A 93 -8.98 -26.50 10.61
CA ARG A 93 -9.14 -25.85 11.92
C ARG A 93 -10.55 -26.05 12.48
N ASP A 94 -10.66 -26.86 13.50
CA ASP A 94 -11.88 -27.09 14.26
C ASP A 94 -12.10 -25.99 15.34
N GLU A 95 -12.99 -26.24 16.27
CA GLU A 95 -13.34 -25.30 17.36
C GLU A 95 -12.22 -25.08 18.38
N ASN A 96 -11.19 -25.95 18.41
CA ASN A 96 -10.06 -25.81 19.32
C ASN A 96 -9.04 -24.75 18.85
N TYR A 97 -9.10 -24.37 17.56
CA TYR A 97 -8.25 -23.34 17.01
C TYR A 97 -8.90 -21.95 17.09
N PRO A 98 -8.11 -20.88 17.27
CA PRO A 98 -8.63 -19.51 17.25
C PRO A 98 -9.31 -19.19 15.92
N LEU A 99 -10.19 -18.19 15.91
CA LEU A 99 -10.64 -17.56 14.67
C LEU A 99 -9.47 -16.84 14.01
N ILE A 100 -9.23 -17.11 12.72
CA ILE A 100 -8.14 -16.51 11.96
C ILE A 100 -8.72 -15.67 10.83
N PHE A 101 -8.47 -14.38 10.88
CA PHE A 101 -8.95 -13.46 9.85
C PHE A 101 -7.88 -12.47 9.42
N ALA A 102 -8.13 -11.78 8.33
CA ALA A 102 -7.21 -10.81 7.79
C ALA A 102 -7.93 -9.62 7.18
N GLY A 103 -7.22 -8.50 7.07
CA GLY A 103 -7.66 -7.31 6.36
C GLY A 103 -6.48 -6.63 5.67
N GLY A 104 -6.77 -5.58 4.93
CA GLY A 104 -5.77 -4.75 4.29
C GLY A 104 -5.96 -4.59 2.78
N PRO A 105 -5.14 -3.75 2.14
CA PRO A 105 -5.33 -3.36 0.74
C PRO A 105 -5.21 -4.53 -0.25
N VAL A 106 -4.40 -5.54 0.05
CA VAL A 106 -4.26 -6.75 -0.79
C VAL A 106 -5.60 -7.47 -0.90
N LEU A 107 -6.22 -7.77 0.24
CA LEU A 107 -7.48 -8.49 0.29
C LEU A 107 -8.64 -7.63 -0.24
N THR A 108 -8.58 -6.31 -0.03
CA THR A 108 -9.56 -5.38 -0.60
C THR A 108 -9.52 -5.36 -2.13
N THR A 109 -8.36 -5.62 -2.74
CA THR A 109 -8.25 -5.71 -4.20
C THR A 109 -8.67 -7.07 -4.75
N ASN A 110 -8.22 -8.17 -4.12
CA ASN A 110 -8.54 -9.53 -4.52
C ASN A 110 -8.33 -10.50 -3.34
N PRO A 111 -9.39 -10.93 -2.64
CA PRO A 111 -9.28 -11.88 -1.54
C PRO A 111 -9.05 -13.34 -1.98
N ARG A 112 -9.41 -13.68 -3.24
CA ARG A 112 -9.53 -15.06 -3.73
C ARG A 112 -8.27 -15.92 -3.58
N PRO A 113 -7.04 -15.45 -3.86
CA PRO A 113 -5.84 -16.29 -3.69
C PRO A 113 -5.59 -16.72 -2.25
N TYR A 114 -6.17 -16.03 -1.28
CA TYR A 114 -5.89 -16.19 0.15
C TYR A 114 -7.07 -16.76 0.96
N GLU A 115 -8.24 -16.95 0.35
CA GLU A 115 -9.47 -17.31 1.05
C GLU A 115 -9.45 -18.70 1.73
N GLU A 116 -8.56 -19.59 1.30
CA GLU A 116 -8.36 -20.90 1.93
C GLU A 116 -7.74 -20.80 3.34
N PHE A 117 -7.06 -19.67 3.64
CA PHE A 117 -6.24 -19.50 4.83
C PHE A 117 -6.92 -18.74 5.96
N PHE A 118 -8.04 -18.08 5.70
CA PHE A 118 -8.75 -17.24 6.67
C PHE A 118 -10.20 -17.68 6.84
N ASP A 119 -10.68 -17.68 8.08
CA ASP A 119 -12.07 -18.02 8.38
C ASP A 119 -13.02 -16.96 7.80
N PHE A 120 -12.58 -15.68 7.80
CA PHE A 120 -13.20 -14.57 7.08
C PHE A 120 -12.17 -13.47 6.80
N MET A 121 -12.52 -12.46 5.98
CA MET A 121 -11.65 -11.32 5.71
C MET A 121 -12.41 -10.01 5.79
N MET A 122 -11.70 -8.94 6.16
CA MET A 122 -12.23 -7.58 6.19
C MET A 122 -11.84 -6.84 4.92
N ILE A 123 -12.84 -6.36 4.17
CA ILE A 123 -12.69 -5.73 2.85
C ILE A 123 -13.04 -4.24 2.95
N GLY A 124 -12.06 -3.39 2.74
CA GLY A 124 -12.17 -1.94 2.84
C GLY A 124 -11.50 -1.36 4.08
N ASP A 125 -12.09 -0.28 4.60
CA ASP A 125 -11.58 0.41 5.79
C ASP A 125 -11.87 -0.42 7.05
N GLY A 126 -10.95 -0.44 8.01
CA GLY A 126 -11.06 -1.33 9.17
C GLY A 126 -11.70 -0.72 10.40
N GLU A 127 -11.65 0.56 10.59
CA GLU A 127 -11.83 1.25 11.89
C GLU A 127 -13.09 0.81 12.66
N ASP A 128 -14.26 1.32 12.31
CA ASP A 128 -15.51 1.04 13.04
C ASP A 128 -15.96 -0.42 12.87
N CYS A 129 -15.74 -0.99 11.69
CA CYS A 129 -16.05 -2.39 11.40
C CYS A 129 -15.25 -3.33 12.28
N PHE A 130 -13.99 -3.03 12.55
CA PHE A 130 -13.12 -3.87 13.40
C PHE A 130 -13.60 -3.98 14.84
N ILE A 131 -14.06 -2.88 15.43
CA ILE A 131 -14.62 -2.89 16.80
C ILE A 131 -15.84 -3.81 16.85
N LYS A 132 -16.75 -3.70 15.88
CA LYS A 132 -17.93 -4.57 15.78
C LYS A 132 -17.56 -6.04 15.63
N VAL A 133 -16.54 -6.35 14.82
CA VAL A 133 -16.00 -7.71 14.66
C VAL A 133 -15.47 -8.23 15.98
N LEU A 134 -14.67 -7.45 16.69
CA LEU A 134 -14.11 -7.82 18.00
C LEU A 134 -15.20 -8.12 19.04
N GLU A 135 -16.26 -7.32 19.06
CA GLU A 135 -17.40 -7.56 19.96
C GLU A 135 -18.13 -8.87 19.66
N ILE A 136 -18.34 -9.18 18.38
CA ILE A 136 -18.98 -10.43 17.98
C ILE A 136 -18.12 -11.64 18.37
N ILE A 137 -16.83 -11.64 18.05
CA ILE A 137 -15.96 -12.78 18.32
C ILE A 137 -15.66 -13.00 19.80
N LYS A 138 -15.62 -11.91 20.59
CA LYS A 138 -15.40 -11.99 22.04
C LYS A 138 -16.57 -12.63 22.78
N ASN A 139 -17.80 -12.39 22.31
CA ASN A 139 -19.03 -12.74 23.03
C ASN A 139 -19.69 -14.04 22.54
N ASN A 140 -19.15 -14.70 21.51
CA ASN A 140 -19.76 -15.88 20.90
C ASN A 140 -18.72 -16.98 20.65
N ASP A 141 -19.20 -18.22 20.58
CA ASP A 141 -18.39 -19.31 20.04
C ASP A 141 -18.11 -19.12 18.55
N LYS A 142 -17.16 -19.89 18.03
CA LYS A 142 -16.65 -19.74 16.65
C LYS A 142 -17.75 -19.85 15.58
N GLN A 143 -18.67 -20.80 15.71
CA GLN A 143 -19.72 -21.02 14.70
C GLN A 143 -20.76 -19.91 14.74
N THR A 144 -21.19 -19.52 15.93
CA THR A 144 -22.12 -18.40 16.13
C THR A 144 -21.51 -17.09 15.65
N ALA A 145 -20.23 -16.83 15.98
CA ALA A 145 -19.54 -15.64 15.54
C ALA A 145 -19.48 -15.57 14.01
N LEU A 146 -19.08 -16.62 13.31
CA LEU A 146 -19.03 -16.66 11.85
C LEU A 146 -20.40 -16.38 11.21
N LYS A 147 -21.47 -16.94 11.78
CA LYS A 147 -22.83 -16.69 11.29
C LYS A 147 -23.26 -15.23 11.47
N LEU A 148 -22.95 -14.60 12.61
CA LEU A 148 -23.25 -13.19 12.85
C LEU A 148 -22.41 -12.25 11.98
N LEU A 149 -21.20 -12.64 11.67
CA LEU A 149 -20.30 -11.88 10.81
C LEU A 149 -20.76 -11.82 9.34
N GLU A 150 -21.59 -12.79 8.89
CA GLU A 150 -22.17 -12.76 7.52
C GLU A 150 -23.01 -11.49 7.26
N ASP A 151 -23.62 -10.91 8.28
CA ASP A 151 -24.47 -9.72 8.19
C ASP A 151 -23.69 -8.40 8.43
N VAL A 152 -22.37 -8.48 8.63
CA VAL A 152 -21.54 -7.28 8.85
C VAL A 152 -20.99 -6.78 7.51
N GLU A 153 -21.27 -5.52 7.16
CA GLU A 153 -20.75 -4.91 5.94
C GLU A 153 -19.22 -4.92 5.93
N GLY A 154 -18.63 -5.29 4.80
CA GLY A 154 -17.17 -5.39 4.65
C GLY A 154 -16.60 -6.73 5.08
N ILE A 155 -17.39 -7.66 5.58
CA ILE A 155 -16.92 -9.00 5.93
C ILE A 155 -17.11 -9.95 4.75
N TYR A 156 -16.00 -10.45 4.22
CA TYR A 156 -15.95 -11.48 3.20
C TYR A 156 -15.89 -12.86 3.86
N ILE A 157 -16.95 -13.61 3.70
CA ILE A 157 -16.94 -15.06 3.96
C ILE A 157 -16.58 -15.76 2.64
N PRO A 158 -15.62 -16.68 2.61
CA PRO A 158 -15.21 -17.35 1.38
C PRO A 158 -16.40 -17.85 0.53
N GLU A 159 -16.31 -17.60 -0.77
CA GLU A 159 -17.32 -17.94 -1.79
C GLU A 159 -18.58 -17.05 -1.82
N LYS A 160 -18.75 -16.09 -0.89
CA LYS A 160 -19.86 -15.13 -0.91
C LYS A 160 -19.40 -13.76 -1.42
N PRO A 161 -20.22 -13.04 -2.22
CA PRO A 161 -19.88 -11.68 -2.60
C PRO A 161 -19.89 -10.76 -1.37
N VAL A 162 -19.05 -9.73 -1.40
CA VAL A 162 -18.93 -8.73 -0.34
C VAL A 162 -18.95 -7.33 -0.90
N LYS A 163 -19.67 -6.42 -0.23
CA LYS A 163 -19.58 -4.99 -0.47
C LYS A 163 -18.45 -4.40 0.36
N LYS A 164 -17.54 -3.67 -0.29
CA LYS A 164 -16.44 -3.01 0.39
C LYS A 164 -16.96 -1.99 1.42
N TYR A 165 -16.51 -2.11 2.67
CA TYR A 165 -16.78 -1.11 3.70
C TYR A 165 -15.98 0.17 3.48
N THR A 166 -16.59 1.32 3.73
CA THR A 166 -15.95 2.64 3.64
C THR A 166 -16.28 3.45 4.88
N ALA A 167 -15.28 3.67 5.73
CA ALA A 167 -15.44 4.41 6.98
C ALA A 167 -15.61 5.93 6.75
N THR A 168 -16.28 6.58 7.68
CA THR A 168 -16.24 8.04 7.83
C THR A 168 -15.00 8.42 8.63
N LEU A 169 -14.23 9.42 8.14
CA LEU A 169 -13.01 9.86 8.84
C LEU A 169 -13.38 10.84 9.97
N ASN A 170 -13.76 10.31 11.12
CA ASN A 170 -14.14 11.13 12.28
C ASN A 170 -12.93 11.51 13.14
N ASP A 171 -12.08 10.54 13.47
CA ASP A 171 -10.91 10.74 14.31
C ASP A 171 -9.63 10.58 13.49
N VAL A 172 -8.72 11.53 13.62
CA VAL A 172 -7.44 11.50 12.90
C VAL A 172 -6.64 10.27 13.33
N ILE A 173 -6.24 9.49 12.34
CA ILE A 173 -5.36 8.34 12.54
C ILE A 173 -3.92 8.83 12.64
N TYR A 174 -3.26 8.50 13.74
CA TYR A 174 -1.86 8.82 13.99
C TYR A 174 -1.14 7.64 14.67
N THR A 175 0.18 7.68 14.67
CA THR A 175 1.04 6.67 15.31
C THR A 175 0.71 6.57 16.81
N PRO A 176 0.07 5.49 17.29
CA PRO A 176 -0.31 5.37 18.69
C PRO A 176 0.82 4.86 19.59
N ILE A 177 1.90 4.35 18.99
CA ILE A 177 3.05 3.77 19.69
C ILE A 177 4.32 4.27 19.02
N LEU A 178 5.12 5.06 19.74
CA LEU A 178 6.45 5.49 19.29
C LEU A 178 7.51 4.46 19.69
N SER A 179 8.46 4.17 18.80
CA SER A 179 9.53 3.20 19.06
C SER A 179 10.78 3.47 18.23
N GLU A 180 11.93 3.40 18.89
CA GLU A 180 13.26 3.41 18.23
C GLU A 180 13.49 2.17 17.35
N LYS A 181 12.73 1.07 17.57
CA LYS A 181 12.78 -0.14 16.76
C LYS A 181 12.02 -0.01 15.45
N SER A 182 11.13 0.98 15.32
CA SER A 182 10.39 1.22 14.08
C SER A 182 11.33 1.56 12.93
N TYR A 183 11.02 1.12 11.72
CA TYR A 183 11.70 1.57 10.50
C TYR A 183 11.75 3.09 10.40
N PHE A 184 10.67 3.78 10.81
CA PHE A 184 10.61 5.22 10.98
C PHE A 184 10.82 5.60 12.46
N LYS A 185 12.03 5.40 12.97
CA LYS A 185 12.42 5.58 14.38
C LYS A 185 11.78 6.81 15.02
N ASP A 186 10.92 6.58 16.01
CA ASP A 186 10.24 7.61 16.80
C ASP A 186 9.50 8.67 15.97
N THR A 187 9.02 8.32 14.78
CA THR A 187 8.29 9.24 13.92
C THR A 187 6.79 9.16 14.20
N PHE A 188 6.18 10.30 14.49
CA PHE A 188 4.75 10.44 14.65
C PHE A 188 4.12 10.71 13.28
N ILE A 189 3.50 9.68 12.72
CA ILE A 189 2.87 9.72 11.39
C ILE A 189 1.40 10.10 11.59
N ILE A 190 0.89 11.03 10.78
CA ILE A 190 -0.49 11.52 10.81
C ILE A 190 -1.10 11.29 9.43
N GLU A 191 -2.22 10.55 9.35
CA GLU A 191 -3.00 10.47 8.12
C GLU A 191 -3.80 11.76 7.95
N VAL A 192 -3.56 12.50 6.86
CA VAL A 192 -4.26 13.77 6.59
C VAL A 192 -5.43 13.60 5.62
N ALA A 193 -5.36 12.58 4.77
CA ALA A 193 -6.41 12.26 3.80
C ALA A 193 -6.29 10.83 3.31
N ARG A 194 -7.41 10.25 2.88
CA ARG A 194 -7.52 8.89 2.32
C ARG A 194 -8.13 8.93 0.92
N GLY A 195 -7.56 8.13 0.01
CA GLY A 195 -7.94 8.10 -1.40
C GLY A 195 -7.21 9.14 -2.24
N CYS A 196 -7.58 9.22 -3.52
CA CYS A 196 -6.97 10.16 -4.47
C CYS A 196 -7.98 10.52 -5.56
N MET A 197 -8.07 11.82 -5.88
CA MET A 197 -8.98 12.32 -6.92
C MET A 197 -8.48 12.12 -8.36
N ASN A 198 -7.20 11.78 -8.54
CA ASN A 198 -6.57 11.82 -9.88
C ASN A 198 -6.94 10.64 -10.79
N ARG A 199 -7.43 9.55 -10.26
CA ARG A 199 -7.89 8.38 -11.02
C ARG A 199 -6.89 7.88 -12.07
N CYS A 200 -5.59 7.84 -11.72
CA CYS A 200 -4.58 7.23 -12.59
C CYS A 200 -4.97 5.77 -12.87
N ALA A 201 -5.00 5.38 -14.14
CA ALA A 201 -5.63 4.13 -14.57
C ALA A 201 -5.00 2.83 -14.05
N PHE A 202 -3.79 2.92 -13.51
CA PHE A 202 -3.03 1.80 -12.93
C PHE A 202 -3.07 1.76 -11.39
N CYS A 203 -3.49 2.85 -10.74
CA CYS A 203 -3.24 3.08 -9.32
C CYS A 203 -4.35 2.51 -8.43
N THR A 204 -4.06 1.45 -7.71
CA THR A 204 -4.99 0.81 -6.77
C THR A 204 -5.54 1.80 -5.74
N ALA A 205 -4.69 2.63 -5.13
CA ALA A 205 -5.10 3.60 -4.12
C ALA A 205 -6.14 4.62 -4.63
N SER A 206 -6.11 4.92 -5.96
CA SER A 206 -7.08 5.81 -6.60
C SER A 206 -8.48 5.20 -6.77
N TYR A 207 -8.64 3.89 -6.54
CA TYR A 207 -9.90 3.19 -6.76
C TYR A 207 -10.43 2.48 -5.51
N ILE A 208 -9.59 1.76 -4.77
CA ILE A 208 -10.06 1.05 -3.58
C ILE A 208 -10.33 1.98 -2.39
N ASN A 209 -9.74 3.17 -2.37
CA ASN A 209 -9.92 4.15 -1.29
C ASN A 209 -10.89 5.30 -1.65
N LEU A 210 -11.68 5.13 -2.72
CA LEU A 210 -12.75 6.08 -3.04
C LEU A 210 -13.95 5.94 -2.09
N PRO A 211 -14.65 7.07 -1.84
CA PRO A 211 -14.35 8.44 -2.27
C PRO A 211 -13.10 9.04 -1.61
N PHE A 212 -12.53 10.09 -2.21
CA PHE A 212 -11.50 10.88 -1.53
C PHE A 212 -12.10 11.52 -0.28
N ARG A 213 -11.45 11.37 0.86
CA ARG A 213 -11.86 11.89 2.16
C ARG A 213 -10.65 12.52 2.84
N HIS A 214 -10.87 13.56 3.60
CA HIS A 214 -9.85 14.22 4.41
C HIS A 214 -10.36 14.47 5.82
N TYR A 215 -9.45 14.62 6.76
CA TYR A 215 -9.77 15.03 8.12
C TYR A 215 -9.93 16.55 8.19
N GLU A 216 -10.65 17.04 9.19
CA GLU A 216 -10.77 18.45 9.46
C GLU A 216 -9.40 19.05 9.86
N TYR A 217 -9.13 20.27 9.39
CA TYR A 217 -7.85 20.95 9.62
C TYR A 217 -7.51 21.05 11.11
N GLU A 218 -8.47 21.46 11.92
CA GLU A 218 -8.31 21.65 13.36
C GLU A 218 -7.86 20.36 14.06
N LYS A 219 -8.44 19.23 13.68
CA LYS A 219 -8.07 17.91 14.21
C LYS A 219 -6.67 17.49 13.78
N ILE A 220 -6.25 17.85 12.57
CA ILE A 220 -4.87 17.57 12.10
C ILE A 220 -3.88 18.40 12.93
N ILE A 221 -4.18 19.68 13.20
CA ILE A 221 -3.34 20.53 14.04
C ILE A 221 -3.24 20.00 15.47
N GLU A 222 -4.37 19.59 16.07
CA GLU A 222 -4.38 18.93 17.38
C GLU A 222 -3.50 17.67 17.41
N ALA A 223 -3.55 16.86 16.34
CA ALA A 223 -2.70 15.68 16.22
C ALA A 223 -1.22 16.03 16.08
N ILE A 224 -0.86 17.09 15.32
CA ILE A 224 0.50 17.60 15.23
C ILE A 224 1.00 18.03 16.60
N ASP A 225 0.21 18.83 17.33
CA ASP A 225 0.58 19.31 18.66
C ASP A 225 0.68 18.17 19.70
N LEU A 226 -0.17 17.16 19.58
CA LEU A 226 -0.04 15.94 20.37
C LEU A 226 1.29 15.23 20.07
N GLY A 227 1.62 15.04 18.80
CA GLY A 227 2.87 14.40 18.38
C GLY A 227 4.10 15.15 18.90
N LEU A 228 4.12 16.45 18.78
CA LEU A 228 5.24 17.32 19.22
C LEU A 228 5.50 17.28 20.73
N LYS A 229 4.50 16.93 21.56
CA LYS A 229 4.72 16.66 23.00
C LYS A 229 5.57 15.41 23.25
N HIS A 230 5.72 14.55 22.27
CA HIS A 230 6.31 13.21 22.44
C HIS A 230 7.55 12.99 21.60
N THR A 231 7.66 13.62 20.44
CA THR A 231 8.78 13.55 19.52
C THR A 231 8.87 14.81 18.68
N ASN A 232 10.05 15.10 18.15
CA ASN A 232 10.22 16.17 17.17
C ASN A 232 10.12 15.70 15.71
N LYS A 233 9.75 14.42 15.46
CA LYS A 233 9.65 13.83 14.12
C LYS A 233 8.20 13.66 13.71
N ILE A 234 7.72 14.50 12.84
CA ILE A 234 6.36 14.49 12.31
C ILE A 234 6.37 14.05 10.84
N ALA A 235 5.50 13.15 10.46
CA ALA A 235 5.29 12.78 9.06
C ALA A 235 3.82 12.87 8.68
N LEU A 236 3.53 13.46 7.51
CA LEU A 236 2.18 13.54 6.97
C LEU A 236 1.99 12.41 5.94
N LEU A 237 0.91 11.65 6.10
CA LEU A 237 0.56 10.49 5.28
C LEU A 237 -0.74 10.71 4.52
N GLY A 238 -0.78 10.26 3.27
CA GLY A 238 -1.95 10.23 2.40
C GLY A 238 -1.52 9.91 0.97
N ALA A 239 -2.42 9.33 0.18
CA ALA A 239 -2.15 9.02 -1.22
C ALA A 239 -1.91 10.30 -2.06
N GLN A 240 -2.52 11.40 -1.66
CA GLN A 240 -2.31 12.75 -2.22
C GLN A 240 -2.59 13.79 -1.13
N ILE A 241 -1.61 14.06 -0.29
CA ILE A 241 -1.76 15.02 0.82
C ILE A 241 -2.04 16.44 0.34
N SER A 242 -1.46 16.85 -0.79
CA SER A 242 -1.68 18.17 -1.41
C SER A 242 -3.10 18.39 -1.97
N ALA A 243 -3.95 17.35 -1.99
CA ALA A 243 -5.37 17.48 -2.31
C ALA A 243 -6.23 17.88 -1.09
N HIS A 244 -5.67 17.90 0.10
CA HIS A 244 -6.37 18.40 1.27
C HIS A 244 -6.71 19.90 1.06
N PRO A 245 -7.97 20.33 1.26
CA PRO A 245 -8.39 21.72 0.94
C PRO A 245 -7.55 22.78 1.67
N ARG A 246 -7.09 22.47 2.86
CA ARG A 246 -6.27 23.37 3.69
C ARG A 246 -4.81 22.91 3.82
N PHE A 247 -4.28 22.24 2.78
CA PHE A 247 -2.90 21.73 2.81
C PHE A 247 -1.86 22.82 3.06
N ASN A 248 -2.03 23.97 2.39
CA ASN A 248 -1.11 25.09 2.57
C ASN A 248 -1.15 25.64 4.00
N ASP A 249 -2.32 25.67 4.66
CA ASP A 249 -2.44 26.11 6.04
C ASP A 249 -1.73 25.13 7.00
N ILE A 250 -1.82 23.82 6.74
CA ILE A 250 -1.07 22.83 7.52
C ILE A 250 0.44 23.03 7.36
N MET A 251 0.92 23.28 6.14
CA MET A 251 2.34 23.53 5.88
C MET A 251 2.81 24.84 6.52
N ASN A 252 2.00 25.90 6.45
CA ASN A 252 2.29 27.20 7.10
C ASN A 252 2.36 27.05 8.61
N TYR A 253 1.43 26.32 9.22
CA TYR A 253 1.45 26.06 10.67
C TYR A 253 2.76 25.40 11.11
N LEU A 254 3.21 24.36 10.38
CA LEU A 254 4.49 23.72 10.67
C LEU A 254 5.68 24.65 10.45
N LYS A 255 5.63 25.46 9.38
CA LYS A 255 6.67 26.46 9.09
C LYS A 255 6.79 27.48 10.21
N GLU A 256 5.68 28.06 10.66
CA GLU A 256 5.64 29.05 11.76
C GLU A 256 6.22 28.47 13.06
N LYS A 257 5.90 27.22 13.40
CA LYS A 257 6.50 26.56 14.57
C LYS A 257 8.02 26.45 14.46
N ILE A 258 8.53 26.05 13.28
CA ILE A 258 9.97 25.95 13.05
C ILE A 258 10.64 27.34 13.13
N GLU A 259 10.02 28.37 12.53
CA GLU A 259 10.52 29.75 12.57
C GLU A 259 10.52 30.32 13.99
N ASN A 260 9.59 29.91 14.84
CA ASN A 260 9.52 30.24 16.26
C ASN A 260 10.50 29.42 17.13
N GLY A 261 11.35 28.60 16.54
CA GLY A 261 12.43 27.89 17.22
C GLY A 261 12.09 26.47 17.71
N GLU A 262 10.93 25.90 17.31
CA GLU A 262 10.65 24.49 17.58
C GLU A 262 11.51 23.60 16.65
N GLU A 263 12.24 22.63 17.21
CA GLU A 263 13.01 21.66 16.45
C GLU A 263 12.06 20.59 15.87
N ILE A 264 11.63 20.74 14.62
CA ILE A 264 10.75 19.79 13.94
C ILE A 264 11.48 19.14 12.77
N GLN A 265 11.51 17.81 12.76
CA GLN A 265 11.89 17.00 11.60
C GLN A 265 10.62 16.62 10.85
N LEU A 266 10.41 17.22 9.68
CA LEU A 266 9.22 17.01 8.87
C LEU A 266 9.48 16.02 7.74
N GLY A 267 8.62 15.01 7.59
CA GLY A 267 8.67 14.01 6.53
C GLY A 267 7.39 13.97 5.69
N ILE A 268 7.55 13.93 4.38
CA ILE A 268 6.51 13.60 3.41
C ILE A 268 7.07 12.56 2.45
N SER A 269 6.32 11.46 2.24
CA SER A 269 6.83 10.30 1.49
C SER A 269 7.08 10.61 0.01
N SER A 270 6.13 11.29 -0.65
CA SER A 270 6.23 11.67 -2.05
C SER A 270 5.37 12.90 -2.33
N LEU A 271 5.83 13.69 -3.29
CA LEU A 271 5.13 14.87 -3.74
C LEU A 271 4.48 14.59 -5.10
N ARG A 272 3.26 15.06 -5.27
CA ARG A 272 2.68 15.06 -6.60
C ARG A 272 3.38 16.13 -7.45
N THR A 273 3.88 15.74 -8.61
CA THR A 273 4.75 16.57 -9.46
C THR A 273 4.17 17.95 -9.81
N ASP A 274 2.87 18.01 -10.09
CA ASP A 274 2.17 19.26 -10.45
C ASP A 274 1.73 20.10 -9.25
N SER A 275 1.99 19.64 -8.02
CA SER A 275 1.67 20.37 -6.78
C SER A 275 2.92 20.86 -6.00
N VAL A 276 4.10 20.72 -6.58
CA VAL A 276 5.35 21.18 -5.94
C VAL A 276 5.43 22.70 -5.99
N THR A 277 5.45 23.36 -4.81
CA THR A 277 5.59 24.81 -4.68
C THR A 277 6.86 25.19 -3.92
N PRO A 278 7.37 26.41 -4.11
CA PRO A 278 8.52 26.91 -3.34
C PRO A 278 8.31 26.83 -1.83
N GLU A 279 7.15 27.30 -1.34
CA GLU A 279 6.81 27.36 0.08
C GLU A 279 6.81 25.96 0.70
N MET A 280 6.21 24.99 0.03
CA MET A 280 6.20 23.59 0.47
C MET A 280 7.61 23.01 0.57
N VAL A 281 8.45 23.24 -0.45
CA VAL A 281 9.82 22.74 -0.46
C VAL A 281 10.65 23.40 0.63
N GLN A 282 10.52 24.72 0.82
CA GLN A 282 11.21 25.46 1.90
C GLN A 282 10.84 24.89 3.28
N THR A 283 9.55 24.67 3.55
CA THR A 283 9.09 24.08 4.81
C THR A 283 9.68 22.70 5.04
N LEU A 284 9.73 21.84 4.00
CA LEU A 284 10.36 20.53 4.10
C LEU A 284 11.86 20.62 4.39
N VAL A 285 12.56 21.53 3.73
CA VAL A 285 14.02 21.75 3.95
C VAL A 285 14.28 22.30 5.35
N MET A 286 13.48 23.24 5.84
CA MET A 286 13.53 23.74 7.22
C MET A 286 13.29 22.60 8.22
N GLY A 287 12.34 21.70 7.93
CA GLY A 287 12.10 20.46 8.68
C GLY A 287 13.15 19.35 8.45
N GLY A 288 14.30 19.66 7.85
CA GLY A 288 15.45 18.75 7.71
C GLY A 288 15.38 17.77 6.54
N GLN A 289 14.35 17.80 5.70
CA GLN A 289 14.24 16.90 4.54
C GLN A 289 15.24 17.33 3.45
N LYS A 290 16.17 16.43 3.10
CA LYS A 290 17.24 16.72 2.10
C LYS A 290 16.90 16.21 0.71
N HIS A 291 16.10 15.15 0.62
CA HIS A 291 15.70 14.52 -0.63
C HIS A 291 14.19 14.33 -0.65
N SER A 292 13.59 14.39 -1.83
CA SER A 292 12.18 14.09 -1.99
C SER A 292 11.95 13.19 -3.20
N THR A 293 10.72 12.73 -3.36
CA THR A 293 10.33 11.85 -4.45
C THR A 293 9.15 12.47 -5.18
N ILE A 294 9.21 12.45 -6.53
CA ILE A 294 8.08 12.76 -7.41
C ILE A 294 7.79 11.57 -8.30
N ALA A 295 6.58 11.48 -8.83
CA ALA A 295 6.17 10.38 -9.71
C ALA A 295 5.67 10.92 -11.05
N ILE A 296 6.38 10.59 -12.14
CA ILE A 296 5.99 10.96 -13.51
C ILE A 296 5.37 9.78 -14.26
N GLU A 297 5.69 8.55 -13.85
CA GLU A 297 5.33 7.25 -14.42
C GLU A 297 5.93 7.00 -15.79
N SER A 298 5.85 7.94 -16.74
CA SER A 298 6.50 7.86 -18.05
C SER A 298 7.05 9.22 -18.48
N ALA A 299 8.18 9.22 -19.17
CA ALA A 299 8.71 10.42 -19.85
C ALA A 299 7.87 10.78 -21.07
N SER A 300 7.19 9.82 -21.70
CA SER A 300 6.31 10.05 -22.84
C SER A 300 4.99 10.70 -22.42
N GLU A 301 4.68 11.87 -22.96
CA GLU A 301 3.42 12.56 -22.70
C GLU A 301 2.22 11.75 -23.20
N ARG A 302 2.38 11.03 -24.30
CA ARG A 302 1.37 10.13 -24.84
C ARG A 302 0.97 9.07 -23.82
N LEU A 303 1.96 8.41 -23.20
CA LEU A 303 1.69 7.39 -22.17
C LEU A 303 1.14 8.00 -20.88
N ARG A 304 1.62 9.17 -20.45
CA ARG A 304 1.02 9.87 -19.31
C ARG A 304 -0.47 10.18 -19.52
N LYS A 305 -0.84 10.62 -20.72
CA LYS A 305 -2.26 10.82 -21.08
C LYS A 305 -3.04 9.50 -21.11
N PHE A 306 -2.43 8.44 -21.64
CA PHE A 306 -3.04 7.12 -21.67
C PHE A 306 -3.38 6.61 -20.25
N ILE A 307 -2.44 6.67 -19.32
CA ILE A 307 -2.65 6.20 -17.95
C ILE A 307 -3.37 7.21 -17.03
N ASN A 308 -3.98 8.27 -17.58
CA ASN A 308 -4.63 9.36 -16.83
C ASN A 308 -3.74 10.08 -15.81
N LYS A 309 -2.42 10.04 -15.99
CA LYS A 309 -1.51 10.84 -15.15
C LYS A 309 -1.65 12.34 -15.46
N ASN A 310 -1.99 12.68 -16.74
CA ASN A 310 -2.28 14.03 -17.24
C ASN A 310 -1.26 15.10 -16.80
N LEU A 311 0.00 14.70 -16.68
CA LEU A 311 1.12 15.56 -16.29
C LEU A 311 1.83 16.07 -17.56
N LYS A 312 1.99 17.39 -17.68
CA LYS A 312 2.77 18.02 -18.78
C LYS A 312 4.25 18.01 -18.45
N GLU A 313 5.10 18.03 -19.49
CA GLU A 313 6.55 18.08 -19.30
C GLU A 313 6.99 19.33 -18.55
N GLU A 314 6.41 20.50 -18.86
CA GLU A 314 6.69 21.76 -18.16
C GLU A 314 6.53 21.62 -16.64
N GLN A 315 5.53 20.88 -16.18
CA GLN A 315 5.30 20.67 -14.74
C GLN A 315 6.40 19.78 -14.13
N ILE A 316 6.94 18.82 -14.89
CA ILE A 316 8.07 17.99 -14.46
C ILE A 316 9.32 18.85 -14.31
N LEU A 317 9.65 19.64 -15.33
CA LEU A 317 10.81 20.53 -15.34
C LEU A 317 10.72 21.57 -14.22
N ASN A 318 9.53 22.18 -14.03
CA ASN A 318 9.30 23.13 -12.97
C ASN A 318 9.44 22.49 -11.58
N ALA A 319 8.90 21.29 -11.35
CA ALA A 319 9.04 20.61 -10.07
C ALA A 319 10.50 20.36 -9.69
N VAL A 320 11.32 19.94 -10.63
CA VAL A 320 12.77 19.71 -10.41
C VAL A 320 13.50 21.04 -10.15
N LYS A 321 13.17 22.09 -10.91
CA LYS A 321 13.72 23.43 -10.72
C LYS A 321 13.38 23.97 -9.34
N VAL A 322 12.10 23.96 -8.95
CA VAL A 322 11.62 24.43 -7.64
C VAL A 322 12.30 23.66 -6.50
N ALA A 323 12.41 22.34 -6.62
CA ALA A 323 13.08 21.50 -5.64
C ALA A 323 14.55 21.92 -5.42
N ARG A 324 15.29 22.12 -6.52
CA ARG A 324 16.69 22.57 -6.46
C ARG A 324 16.83 23.97 -5.89
N GLU A 325 16.05 24.94 -6.40
CA GLU A 325 16.16 26.36 -6.03
C GLU A 325 15.77 26.65 -4.58
N ASN A 326 14.93 25.78 -3.98
CA ASN A 326 14.49 25.92 -2.60
C ASN A 326 15.19 24.95 -1.62
N GLY A 327 16.35 24.41 -1.99
CA GLY A 327 17.32 23.84 -1.03
C GLY A 327 17.33 22.32 -0.91
N LEU A 328 16.49 21.57 -1.61
CA LEU A 328 16.66 20.11 -1.67
C LEU A 328 18.00 19.75 -2.32
N LYS A 329 18.55 18.62 -1.93
CA LYS A 329 19.83 18.11 -2.47
C LYS A 329 19.65 17.14 -3.63
N GLY A 330 18.45 16.60 -3.79
CA GLY A 330 18.12 15.71 -4.91
C GLY A 330 16.66 15.28 -4.92
N LEU A 331 16.27 14.74 -6.06
CA LEU A 331 14.97 14.14 -6.32
C LEU A 331 15.11 12.73 -6.86
N LYS A 332 14.27 11.83 -6.32
CA LYS A 332 13.97 10.54 -6.93
C LYS A 332 12.73 10.69 -7.79
N ILE A 333 12.78 10.16 -9.01
CA ILE A 333 11.69 10.23 -9.99
C ILE A 333 11.15 8.82 -10.22
N TYR A 334 9.95 8.52 -9.68
CA TYR A 334 9.30 7.25 -9.93
C TYR A 334 8.76 7.17 -11.34
N SER A 335 9.03 6.04 -11.98
CA SER A 335 8.67 5.75 -13.36
C SER A 335 8.36 4.27 -13.55
N MET A 336 7.64 3.95 -14.62
CA MET A 336 7.29 2.59 -15.01
C MET A 336 7.77 2.28 -16.42
N ILE A 337 8.07 0.99 -16.66
CA ILE A 337 8.27 0.40 -17.99
C ILE A 337 7.25 -0.72 -18.21
N GLY A 338 6.93 -1.01 -19.47
CA GLY A 338 5.95 -2.04 -19.81
C GLY A 338 4.50 -1.57 -19.68
N ILE A 339 4.25 -0.28 -19.72
CA ILE A 339 2.89 0.26 -19.83
C ILE A 339 2.25 -0.27 -21.14
N PRO A 340 0.98 -0.69 -21.15
CA PRO A 340 0.35 -1.18 -22.37
C PRO A 340 0.56 -0.22 -23.56
N ASN A 341 0.96 -0.79 -24.72
CA ASN A 341 1.29 -0.06 -25.95
C ASN A 341 2.49 0.90 -25.87
N GLU A 342 3.41 0.66 -24.93
CA GLU A 342 4.69 1.36 -24.86
C GLU A 342 5.60 0.95 -26.00
N THR A 343 6.11 1.94 -26.76
CA THR A 343 7.02 1.76 -27.89
C THR A 343 8.47 2.10 -27.50
N GLN A 344 9.42 1.86 -28.42
CA GLN A 344 10.81 2.25 -28.20
C GLN A 344 10.96 3.78 -28.12
N GLU A 345 10.17 4.52 -28.89
CA GLU A 345 10.16 5.98 -28.86
C GLU A 345 9.75 6.51 -27.48
N ASP A 346 8.77 5.87 -26.82
CA ASP A 346 8.38 6.23 -25.46
C ASP A 346 9.51 5.99 -24.44
N ILE A 347 10.28 4.92 -24.63
CA ILE A 347 11.47 4.63 -23.81
C ILE A 347 12.58 5.65 -24.08
N ASP A 348 12.79 6.07 -25.33
CA ASP A 348 13.80 7.06 -25.69
C ASP A 348 13.49 8.45 -25.15
N GLU A 349 12.21 8.77 -24.90
CA GLU A 349 11.80 9.98 -24.21
C GLU A 349 12.42 10.11 -22.80
N PHE A 350 12.67 8.99 -22.08
CA PHE A 350 13.41 9.06 -20.82
C PHE A 350 14.82 9.61 -21.00
N LEU A 351 15.48 9.27 -22.10
CA LEU A 351 16.83 9.75 -22.38
C LEU A 351 16.83 11.23 -22.79
N ARG A 352 15.82 11.65 -23.55
CA ARG A 352 15.62 13.05 -23.93
C ARG A 352 15.38 13.90 -22.68
N LEU A 353 14.41 13.51 -21.85
CA LEU A 353 14.07 14.19 -20.60
C LEU A 353 15.26 14.24 -19.63
N ALA A 354 15.98 13.12 -19.50
CA ALA A 354 17.18 13.02 -18.66
C ALA A 354 18.26 14.03 -19.05
N LYS A 355 18.51 14.23 -20.36
CA LYS A 355 19.46 15.22 -20.87
C LYS A 355 19.05 16.65 -20.50
N ILE A 356 17.76 17.00 -20.67
CA ILE A 356 17.22 18.30 -20.30
C ILE A 356 17.40 18.53 -18.79
N LEU A 357 16.91 17.60 -17.98
CA LEU A 357 17.00 17.68 -16.52
C LEU A 357 18.45 17.85 -16.05
N LYS A 358 19.40 17.11 -16.65
CA LYS A 358 20.83 17.19 -16.30
C LYS A 358 21.45 18.53 -16.68
N SER A 359 21.12 19.04 -17.88
CA SER A 359 21.67 20.31 -18.36
C SER A 359 21.18 21.53 -17.59
N GLU A 360 19.89 21.55 -17.24
CA GLU A 360 19.24 22.66 -16.55
C GLU A 360 19.48 22.66 -15.02
N ASN A 361 19.80 21.49 -14.44
CA ASN A 361 19.93 21.34 -12.99
C ASN A 361 21.34 20.85 -12.60
N LYS A 362 22.37 21.58 -13.02
CA LYS A 362 23.78 21.25 -12.72
C LYS A 362 24.01 21.18 -11.20
N GLY A 363 24.68 20.10 -10.78
CA GLY A 363 24.99 19.85 -9.37
C GLY A 363 23.85 19.29 -8.53
N PHE A 364 22.63 19.20 -9.08
CA PHE A 364 21.49 18.62 -8.39
C PHE A 364 21.41 17.10 -8.64
N ASN A 365 21.17 16.30 -7.58
CA ASN A 365 21.10 14.85 -7.69
C ASN A 365 19.72 14.41 -8.20
N ILE A 366 19.69 13.75 -9.35
CA ILE A 366 18.47 13.20 -9.97
C ILE A 366 18.68 11.70 -10.18
N GLU A 367 17.74 10.91 -9.66
CA GLU A 367 17.73 9.46 -9.81
C GLU A 367 16.35 8.99 -10.30
N PHE A 368 16.31 8.26 -11.40
CA PHE A 368 15.09 7.54 -11.79
C PHE A 368 14.97 6.22 -11.03
N SER A 369 13.75 5.90 -10.60
CA SER A 369 13.43 4.63 -9.99
C SER A 369 12.30 3.96 -10.78
N PHE A 370 12.63 2.87 -11.46
CA PHE A 370 11.75 2.17 -12.37
C PHE A 370 11.14 0.92 -11.73
N SER A 371 9.86 0.71 -11.95
CA SER A 371 9.16 -0.56 -11.74
C SER A 371 8.57 -1.06 -13.05
N SER A 372 8.31 -2.36 -13.17
CA SER A 372 7.48 -2.85 -14.28
C SER A 372 6.01 -2.53 -14.00
N PHE A 373 5.26 -2.23 -15.04
CA PHE A 373 3.81 -2.16 -14.95
C PHE A 373 3.22 -3.51 -14.52
N VAL A 374 2.48 -3.48 -13.42
CA VAL A 374 1.70 -4.62 -12.91
C VAL A 374 0.23 -4.23 -13.02
N PRO A 375 -0.56 -4.90 -13.89
CA PRO A 375 -1.99 -4.64 -13.99
C PRO A 375 -2.66 -5.08 -12.68
N LYS A 376 -3.24 -4.15 -11.94
CA LYS A 376 -3.84 -4.41 -10.62
C LYS A 376 -5.36 -4.54 -10.70
N PRO A 377 -5.96 -5.46 -9.92
CA PRO A 377 -7.41 -5.54 -9.74
C PRO A 377 -8.04 -4.22 -9.33
N GLN A 378 -9.31 -4.05 -9.58
CA GLN A 378 -10.11 -2.87 -9.22
C GLN A 378 -9.64 -1.57 -9.89
N THR A 379 -8.81 -1.63 -10.96
CA THR A 379 -8.35 -0.47 -11.72
C THR A 379 -8.79 -0.55 -13.19
N PRO A 380 -8.86 0.56 -13.93
CA PRO A 380 -9.18 0.51 -15.36
C PRO A 380 -8.27 -0.38 -16.20
N LEU A 381 -6.98 -0.52 -15.84
CA LEU A 381 -6.04 -1.38 -16.56
C LEU A 381 -6.01 -2.83 -16.06
N GLN A 382 -6.97 -3.26 -15.24
CA GLN A 382 -7.04 -4.61 -14.70
C GLN A 382 -7.17 -5.73 -15.75
N TRP A 383 -7.64 -5.43 -16.95
CA TRP A 383 -7.77 -6.39 -18.06
C TRP A 383 -6.50 -6.50 -18.89
N SER A 384 -5.55 -5.59 -18.72
CA SER A 384 -4.36 -5.52 -19.56
C SER A 384 -3.43 -6.72 -19.35
N LYS A 385 -2.77 -7.10 -20.45
CA LYS A 385 -1.63 -8.03 -20.41
C LYS A 385 -0.43 -7.38 -19.72
N ARG A 386 0.32 -8.16 -18.95
CA ARG A 386 1.67 -7.79 -18.52
C ARG A 386 2.65 -8.02 -19.68
N GLU A 387 3.55 -7.08 -19.92
CA GLU A 387 4.61 -7.26 -20.90
C GLU A 387 5.53 -8.41 -20.54
N ASP A 388 6.06 -9.12 -21.54
CA ASP A 388 6.92 -10.27 -21.29
C ASP A 388 8.23 -9.91 -20.58
N THR A 389 8.75 -10.85 -19.81
CA THR A 389 9.93 -10.63 -18.97
C THR A 389 11.19 -10.30 -19.78
N LYS A 390 11.38 -10.91 -20.98
CA LYS A 390 12.58 -10.67 -21.79
C LYS A 390 12.58 -9.27 -22.37
N SER A 391 11.42 -8.80 -22.83
CA SER A 391 11.23 -7.43 -23.32
C SER A 391 11.53 -6.41 -22.21
N LEU A 392 10.98 -6.62 -21.02
CA LEU A 392 11.24 -5.75 -19.86
C LEU A 392 12.72 -5.75 -19.46
N GLU A 393 13.37 -6.91 -19.43
CA GLU A 393 14.82 -7.00 -19.14
C GLU A 393 15.67 -6.28 -20.21
N ALA A 394 15.25 -6.31 -21.47
CA ALA A 394 15.92 -5.55 -22.54
C ALA A 394 15.77 -4.04 -22.36
N LYS A 395 14.54 -3.55 -22.07
CA LYS A 395 14.26 -2.14 -21.76
C LYS A 395 15.06 -1.67 -20.52
N GLN A 396 15.06 -2.46 -19.45
CA GLN A 396 15.86 -2.16 -18.26
C GLN A 396 17.33 -1.96 -18.60
N LYS A 397 17.94 -2.95 -19.27
CA LYS A 397 19.36 -2.91 -19.65
C LYS A 397 19.68 -1.71 -20.55
N TYR A 398 18.76 -1.38 -21.47
CA TYR A 398 18.91 -0.23 -22.35
C TYR A 398 18.91 1.10 -21.57
N LEU A 399 17.91 1.30 -20.72
CA LEU A 399 17.78 2.51 -19.88
C LEU A 399 18.94 2.64 -18.89
N GLU A 400 19.31 1.56 -18.18
CA GLU A 400 20.42 1.56 -17.21
C GLU A 400 21.73 2.04 -17.89
N LYS A 401 22.08 1.43 -19.03
CA LYS A 401 23.29 1.78 -19.77
C LYS A 401 23.24 3.20 -20.32
N SER A 402 22.09 3.64 -20.82
CA SER A 402 21.97 4.92 -21.52
C SER A 402 21.86 6.10 -20.52
N LEU A 403 21.14 5.95 -19.41
CA LEU A 403 21.07 6.96 -18.37
C LEU A 403 22.41 7.13 -17.65
N ALA A 404 23.16 6.04 -17.42
CA ALA A 404 24.50 6.11 -16.87
C ALA A 404 25.45 6.95 -17.74
N LYS A 405 25.37 6.86 -19.09
CA LYS A 405 26.15 7.72 -20.02
C LYS A 405 25.79 9.19 -19.91
N ILE A 406 24.54 9.52 -19.56
CA ILE A 406 24.10 10.90 -19.33
C ILE A 406 24.55 11.39 -17.95
N GLY A 407 24.93 10.48 -17.04
CA GLY A 407 25.31 10.78 -15.66
C GLY A 407 24.08 10.99 -14.76
N ILE A 408 23.00 10.28 -15.03
CA ILE A 408 21.80 10.21 -14.18
C ILE A 408 21.67 8.80 -13.62
N GLY A 409 21.41 8.68 -12.32
CA GLY A 409 21.19 7.42 -11.63
C GLY A 409 19.88 6.75 -12.08
N ALA A 410 19.90 5.43 -12.18
CA ALA A 410 18.71 4.62 -12.44
C ALA A 410 18.71 3.39 -11.54
N LYS A 411 17.60 3.18 -10.82
CA LYS A 411 17.34 1.98 -10.03
C LYS A 411 16.13 1.25 -10.60
N PHE A 412 16.14 -0.07 -10.51
CA PHE A 412 15.07 -0.91 -11.05
C PHE A 412 14.57 -1.87 -9.98
N CYS A 413 13.25 -2.03 -9.88
CA CYS A 413 12.64 -3.14 -9.17
C CYS A 413 12.92 -4.46 -9.91
N SER A 414 12.76 -5.57 -9.22
CA SER A 414 13.02 -6.88 -9.82
C SER A 414 11.87 -7.31 -10.73
N ILE A 415 12.09 -7.32 -12.03
CA ILE A 415 11.14 -7.77 -13.06
C ILE A 415 10.58 -9.18 -12.76
N LYS A 416 11.40 -10.05 -12.14
CA LYS A 416 10.99 -11.42 -11.77
C LYS A 416 10.05 -11.43 -10.57
N TRP A 417 10.23 -10.55 -9.61
CA TRP A 417 9.29 -10.38 -8.51
C TRP A 417 8.01 -9.70 -8.97
N ASP A 418 8.10 -8.70 -9.85
CA ASP A 418 6.91 -8.05 -10.45
C ASP A 418 6.06 -9.04 -11.25
N TYR A 419 6.70 -10.07 -11.88
CA TYR A 419 5.98 -11.15 -12.53
C TYR A 419 5.12 -11.94 -11.52
N TRP A 420 5.71 -12.37 -10.41
CA TRP A 420 4.98 -13.11 -9.39
C TRP A 420 3.96 -12.24 -8.67
N GLN A 421 4.25 -10.97 -8.47
CA GLN A 421 3.26 -10.02 -7.96
C GLN A 421 2.04 -9.93 -8.88
N THR A 422 2.23 -9.96 -10.20
CA THR A 422 1.13 -9.99 -11.17
C THR A 422 0.27 -11.23 -10.98
N VAL A 423 0.88 -12.40 -10.82
CA VAL A 423 0.17 -13.67 -10.56
C VAL A 423 -0.61 -13.60 -9.25
N LEU A 424 0.07 -13.25 -8.16
CA LEU A 424 -0.51 -13.21 -6.81
C LEU A 424 -1.70 -12.25 -6.72
N SER A 425 -1.60 -11.08 -7.36
CA SER A 425 -2.67 -10.08 -7.30
C SER A 425 -3.88 -10.42 -8.19
N ARG A 426 -3.73 -11.29 -9.20
CA ARG A 426 -4.75 -11.48 -10.26
C ARG A 426 -5.31 -12.90 -10.38
N ALA A 427 -4.70 -13.89 -9.77
CA ALA A 427 -5.21 -15.26 -9.76
C ALA A 427 -6.44 -15.40 -8.84
N GLY A 428 -7.10 -16.55 -8.92
CA GLY A 428 -8.22 -16.92 -8.07
C GLY A 428 -7.82 -17.87 -6.93
N ALA A 429 -8.81 -18.56 -6.38
CA ALA A 429 -8.63 -19.52 -5.28
C ALA A 429 -7.76 -20.74 -5.64
N GLU A 430 -7.67 -21.06 -6.94
CA GLU A 430 -6.81 -22.12 -7.46
C GLU A 430 -5.33 -21.93 -7.12
N LEU A 431 -4.94 -20.72 -6.70
CA LEU A 431 -3.55 -20.41 -6.34
C LEU A 431 -3.14 -20.95 -4.96
N ALA A 432 -4.09 -21.24 -4.07
CA ALA A 432 -3.80 -21.61 -2.68
C ALA A 432 -2.78 -22.76 -2.53
N PRO A 433 -2.86 -23.88 -3.27
CA PRO A 433 -1.85 -24.94 -3.20
C PRO A 433 -0.45 -24.47 -3.59
N LEU A 434 -0.34 -23.53 -4.55
CA LEU A 434 0.95 -22.96 -4.96
C LEU A 434 1.57 -22.17 -3.83
N LEU A 435 0.79 -21.37 -3.11
CA LEU A 435 1.30 -20.54 -2.00
C LEU A 435 1.89 -21.42 -0.89
N VAL A 436 1.21 -22.51 -0.53
CA VAL A 436 1.69 -23.47 0.47
C VAL A 436 3.00 -24.13 0.01
N GLU A 437 3.06 -24.62 -1.23
CA GLU A 437 4.27 -25.24 -1.75
C GLU A 437 5.43 -24.27 -1.90
N VAL A 438 5.17 -23.03 -2.28
CA VAL A 438 6.19 -21.97 -2.34
C VAL A 438 6.78 -21.72 -0.95
N TYR A 439 5.94 -21.64 0.08
CA TYR A 439 6.39 -21.48 1.47
C TYR A 439 7.27 -22.65 1.90
N LYS A 440 6.80 -23.89 1.75
CA LYS A 440 7.55 -25.12 2.08
C LYS A 440 8.91 -25.20 1.39
N ARG A 441 9.03 -24.62 0.18
CA ARG A 441 10.28 -24.56 -0.60
C ARG A 441 11.13 -23.32 -0.32
N GLY A 442 10.80 -22.54 0.71
CA GLY A 442 11.59 -21.39 1.19
C GLY A 442 11.39 -20.09 0.41
N GLY A 443 10.31 -19.91 -0.36
CA GLY A 443 9.81 -18.64 -0.89
C GLY A 443 10.65 -17.93 -1.96
N LYS A 444 11.76 -18.51 -2.41
CA LYS A 444 12.60 -17.91 -3.46
C LYS A 444 11.94 -18.07 -4.85
N ILE A 445 12.32 -17.25 -5.82
CA ILE A 445 11.79 -17.30 -7.21
C ILE A 445 11.84 -18.73 -7.80
N GLY A 446 12.87 -19.49 -7.49
CA GLY A 446 12.97 -20.90 -7.88
C GLY A 446 11.87 -21.77 -7.30
N ALA A 447 11.42 -21.50 -6.07
CA ALA A 447 10.33 -22.22 -5.43
C ALA A 447 9.01 -22.02 -6.19
N TYR A 448 8.68 -20.80 -6.58
CA TYR A 448 7.49 -20.50 -7.40
C TYR A 448 7.49 -21.30 -8.72
N LYS A 449 8.62 -21.28 -9.44
CA LYS A 449 8.74 -21.97 -10.72
C LYS A 449 8.61 -23.50 -10.58
N SER A 450 9.27 -24.08 -9.59
CA SER A 450 9.22 -25.52 -9.35
C SER A 450 7.85 -25.97 -8.86
N ALA A 451 7.26 -25.24 -7.91
CA ALA A 451 5.92 -25.54 -7.41
C ALA A 451 4.85 -25.44 -8.51
N LEU A 452 4.91 -24.38 -9.33
CA LEU A 452 3.99 -24.20 -10.46
C LEU A 452 4.07 -25.38 -11.45
N LYS A 453 5.30 -25.83 -11.77
CA LYS A 453 5.52 -26.98 -12.68
C LYS A 453 4.94 -28.27 -12.13
N ASP A 454 5.14 -28.53 -10.84
CA ASP A 454 4.71 -29.78 -10.20
C ASP A 454 3.19 -29.82 -10.00
N LEU A 455 2.58 -28.70 -9.62
CA LEU A 455 1.14 -28.57 -9.38
C LEU A 455 0.32 -28.40 -10.67
N LYS A 456 0.96 -28.03 -11.78
CA LYS A 456 0.32 -27.77 -13.09
C LYS A 456 -0.82 -26.75 -13.03
N ILE A 457 -0.71 -25.74 -12.17
CA ILE A 457 -1.69 -24.67 -12.08
C ILE A 457 -1.54 -23.74 -13.29
N ASP A 458 -2.66 -23.41 -13.93
CA ASP A 458 -2.67 -22.47 -15.05
C ASP A 458 -2.76 -21.01 -14.54
N ILE A 459 -1.70 -20.23 -14.76
CA ILE A 459 -1.61 -18.82 -14.42
C ILE A 459 -1.66 -17.92 -15.65
N THR A 460 -1.96 -18.47 -16.83
CA THR A 460 -1.87 -17.76 -18.11
C THR A 460 -2.74 -16.51 -18.12
N LYS A 461 -3.99 -16.59 -17.68
CA LYS A 461 -4.90 -15.46 -17.61
C LYS A 461 -4.39 -14.35 -16.69
N ALA A 462 -3.80 -14.70 -15.56
CA ALA A 462 -3.24 -13.72 -14.65
C ALA A 462 -2.13 -12.87 -15.32
N ILE A 463 -1.41 -13.42 -16.28
CA ILE A 463 -0.33 -12.75 -17.01
C ILE A 463 -0.83 -12.10 -18.31
N ASP A 464 -1.53 -12.87 -19.15
CA ASP A 464 -1.91 -12.44 -20.51
C ASP A 464 -3.13 -11.49 -20.52
N GLY A 465 -3.81 -11.37 -19.39
CA GLY A 465 -4.98 -10.49 -19.26
C GLY A 465 -6.30 -11.22 -19.36
N TYR A 466 -7.35 -10.44 -19.21
CA TYR A 466 -8.74 -10.91 -19.23
C TYR A 466 -9.54 -10.15 -20.27
N ASN A 467 -10.63 -10.76 -20.77
CA ASN A 467 -11.60 -10.02 -21.56
C ASN A 467 -12.56 -9.25 -20.64
N VAL A 468 -13.12 -8.16 -21.14
CA VAL A 468 -13.99 -7.28 -20.33
C VAL A 468 -15.32 -7.93 -19.95
N ASP A 469 -15.77 -8.92 -20.72
CA ASP A 469 -16.99 -9.70 -20.53
C ASP A 469 -16.81 -10.93 -19.62
N GLU A 470 -15.57 -11.25 -19.27
CA GLU A 470 -15.28 -12.38 -18.37
C GLU A 470 -15.57 -12.00 -16.89
N THR A 471 -15.95 -13.01 -16.11
CA THR A 471 -15.96 -12.92 -14.66
C THR A 471 -14.54 -12.96 -14.15
N LEU A 472 -14.15 -11.95 -13.38
CA LEU A 472 -12.80 -11.83 -12.81
C LEU A 472 -12.75 -12.43 -11.40
N PRO A 473 -11.62 -12.97 -10.96
CA PRO A 473 -11.49 -13.54 -9.61
C PRO A 473 -11.94 -12.55 -8.50
N TRP A 474 -11.67 -11.28 -8.69
CA TRP A 474 -12.00 -10.22 -7.71
C TRP A 474 -13.39 -9.60 -7.88
N ASP A 475 -14.23 -10.09 -8.79
CA ASP A 475 -15.62 -9.62 -8.94
C ASP A 475 -16.50 -9.98 -7.72
N VAL A 476 -15.99 -10.81 -6.81
CA VAL A 476 -16.60 -11.08 -5.51
C VAL A 476 -16.63 -9.85 -4.60
N VAL A 477 -15.80 -8.84 -4.88
CA VAL A 477 -15.75 -7.58 -4.14
C VAL A 477 -16.53 -6.51 -4.90
N GLU A 478 -17.68 -6.13 -4.39
CA GLU A 478 -18.42 -4.97 -4.89
C GLU A 478 -17.77 -3.69 -4.37
N ASN A 479 -17.13 -2.96 -5.27
CA ASN A 479 -16.43 -1.71 -4.99
C ASN A 479 -17.06 -0.52 -5.73
N TYR A 480 -16.72 0.71 -5.31
CA TYR A 480 -16.95 1.93 -6.08
C TYR A 480 -15.58 2.44 -6.62
N PRO A 481 -15.45 2.71 -7.92
CA PRO A 481 -16.50 2.62 -8.95
C PRO A 481 -16.86 1.18 -9.32
N ARG A 482 -18.12 0.95 -9.72
CA ARG A 482 -18.59 -0.37 -10.19
C ARG A 482 -17.85 -0.83 -11.44
N LYS A 483 -17.78 -2.13 -11.67
CA LYS A 483 -17.08 -2.76 -12.81
C LYS A 483 -17.41 -2.09 -14.15
N GLN A 484 -18.67 -1.72 -14.41
CA GLN A 484 -19.06 -1.06 -15.65
C GLN A 484 -18.37 0.29 -15.88
N LEU A 485 -18.13 1.05 -14.82
CA LEU A 485 -17.38 2.31 -14.92
C LEU A 485 -15.91 2.08 -15.25
N LEU A 486 -15.32 1.02 -14.71
CA LEU A 486 -13.95 0.63 -15.05
C LEU A 486 -13.84 0.16 -16.51
N ILE A 487 -14.82 -0.60 -17.00
CA ILE A 487 -14.91 -1.01 -18.42
C ILE A 487 -14.98 0.23 -19.33
N ASN A 488 -15.91 1.15 -19.03
CA ASN A 488 -16.05 2.37 -19.82
C ASN A 488 -14.76 3.19 -19.86
N GLU A 489 -14.06 3.27 -18.73
CA GLU A 489 -12.78 3.95 -18.65
C GLU A 489 -11.69 3.21 -19.44
N PHE A 490 -11.61 1.89 -19.34
CA PHE A 490 -10.67 1.08 -20.11
C PHE A 490 -10.86 1.26 -21.63
N GLU A 491 -12.11 1.22 -22.12
CA GLU A 491 -12.42 1.45 -23.52
C GLU A 491 -12.11 2.91 -23.95
N ARG A 492 -12.31 3.88 -23.06
CA ARG A 492 -11.91 5.27 -23.30
C ARG A 492 -10.40 5.41 -23.43
N LEU A 493 -9.64 4.70 -22.61
CA LEU A 493 -8.17 4.71 -22.65
C LEU A 493 -7.65 4.11 -23.95
N LYS A 494 -8.23 3.01 -24.43
CA LYS A 494 -7.85 2.41 -25.73
C LYS A 494 -7.98 3.38 -26.91
N LYS A 495 -8.96 4.28 -26.87
CA LYS A 495 -9.18 5.30 -27.92
C LYS A 495 -8.15 6.44 -27.88
N LYS A 496 -7.33 6.54 -26.85
CA LYS A 496 -6.26 7.57 -26.74
C LYS A 496 -4.93 7.12 -27.36
N LEU A 497 -4.81 5.87 -27.75
CA LEU A 497 -3.66 5.28 -28.39
C LEU A 497 -3.75 5.36 -29.90
#